data_82d66c2740541d1826384132dd37d501
#
_entry.id   82d66c2740541d1826384132dd37d501
#
_cell.length_a   1.000
_cell.length_b   1.000
_cell.length_c   1.000
_cell.angle_alpha   90.00
_cell.angle_beta   90.00
_cell.angle_gamma   90.00
#
_symmetry.space_group_name_H-M   'P 1'
#
loop_
_entity.id
_entity.type
_entity.pdbx_description
1 polymer ?
#
loop_
_entity_poly.entity_id
_entity_poly.type
_entity_poly.pdbx_seq_one_letter_code
_entity_poly.pdbx_strand_id
1 'polypeptide(L)'
;MFYFKDSPDKPEPKQIHGNNFLEILWTIIPVIILASIAVPTVRTIFDLAREPEDALKIEVIGHQWWFEYKYPDFAITTANVLVIPEDTPIRLEMWSNDVLHNYWVPKLNGKRYLVPGQKTYLNLHADNAEEFWAQCGEYCGLSHSKMRGRVLSLSQSDFDSWVMNQQKNAANDLDQNSLAYEGQQVYLNAGCTQCHVIDAVSYTHLTLPTMVQV
;
A
#
# COMPACT_ATOMS: atom_id res chain seq x y z
N MET A 1 43.73 -6.88 -15.78
CA MET A 1 44.32 -5.54 -15.96
C MET A 1 45.80 -5.54 -16.33
N PHE A 2 46.53 -6.60 -16.09
CA PHE A 2 47.98 -6.69 -16.41
C PHE A 2 48.34 -6.94 -17.89
N TYR A 3 47.39 -7.42 -18.71
CA TYR A 3 47.64 -7.75 -20.14
C TYR A 3 47.62 -6.54 -21.08
N PHE A 4 47.08 -5.41 -20.67
CA PHE A 4 46.89 -4.21 -21.50
C PHE A 4 47.82 -3.06 -21.07
N LYS A 5 48.94 -3.38 -20.38
CA LYS A 5 49.95 -2.37 -20.08
C LYS A 5 50.67 -1.98 -21.34
N ASP A 6 50.65 -0.70 -21.65
CA ASP A 6 51.45 -0.14 -22.74
C ASP A 6 52.96 -0.31 -22.46
N SER A 7 53.69 -0.68 -23.46
CA SER A 7 55.15 -0.85 -23.37
C SER A 7 55.74 -0.37 -24.69
N PRO A 8 56.82 0.43 -24.66
CA PRO A 8 57.47 0.97 -25.86
C PRO A 8 57.92 -0.10 -26.84
N ASP A 9 58.18 -1.34 -26.35
CA ASP A 9 58.73 -2.44 -27.16
C ASP A 9 57.63 -3.36 -27.71
N LYS A 10 56.34 -3.06 -27.50
CA LYS A 10 55.23 -3.87 -28.05
C LYS A 10 54.81 -3.34 -29.42
N PRO A 11 54.65 -4.25 -30.42
CA PRO A 11 54.10 -3.85 -31.69
C PRO A 11 52.65 -3.34 -31.51
N GLU A 12 52.21 -2.44 -32.37
CA GLU A 12 50.83 -1.97 -32.39
C GLU A 12 49.86 -3.17 -32.49
N PRO A 13 48.77 -3.16 -31.71
CA PRO A 13 47.78 -4.24 -31.74
C PRO A 13 47.14 -4.32 -33.12
N LYS A 14 46.83 -5.56 -33.54
CA LYS A 14 46.14 -5.80 -34.81
C LYS A 14 44.75 -5.09 -34.77
N GLN A 15 44.53 -4.24 -35.73
CA GLN A 15 43.26 -3.54 -35.88
C GLN A 15 42.14 -4.51 -36.30
N ILE A 16 41.06 -4.59 -35.52
CA ILE A 16 39.90 -5.42 -35.80
C ILE A 16 38.74 -4.45 -36.13
N HIS A 17 38.30 -4.47 -37.39
CA HIS A 17 37.27 -3.55 -37.91
C HIS A 17 35.84 -4.02 -37.70
N GLY A 18 35.62 -5.13 -37.02
CA GLY A 18 34.31 -5.70 -36.73
C GLY A 18 34.25 -7.19 -37.13
N ASN A 19 33.16 -7.82 -36.71
CA ASN A 19 32.84 -9.21 -37.06
C ASN A 19 31.33 -9.34 -37.22
N ASN A 20 30.83 -9.31 -38.45
CA ASN A 20 29.42 -9.32 -38.75
C ASN A 20 28.66 -10.50 -38.08
N PHE A 21 29.30 -11.65 -37.94
CA PHE A 21 28.69 -12.80 -37.28
C PHE A 21 28.45 -12.52 -35.79
N LEU A 22 29.43 -12.00 -35.08
CA LEU A 22 29.28 -11.62 -33.68
C LEU A 22 28.29 -10.50 -33.49
N GLU A 23 28.26 -9.50 -34.37
CA GLU A 23 27.34 -8.38 -34.36
C GLU A 23 25.89 -8.85 -34.50
N ILE A 24 25.62 -9.73 -35.44
CA ILE A 24 24.32 -10.36 -35.62
C ILE A 24 23.95 -11.20 -34.39
N LEU A 25 24.87 -11.99 -33.88
CA LEU A 25 24.64 -12.87 -32.74
C LEU A 25 24.25 -12.10 -31.49
N TRP A 26 25.02 -11.06 -31.13
CA TRP A 26 24.72 -10.26 -29.93
C TRP A 26 23.50 -9.33 -30.08
N THR A 27 23.01 -9.13 -31.32
CA THR A 27 21.75 -8.44 -31.58
C THR A 27 20.56 -9.40 -31.48
N ILE A 28 20.64 -10.57 -32.12
CA ILE A 28 19.52 -11.52 -32.20
C ILE A 28 19.26 -12.18 -30.82
N ILE A 29 20.29 -12.55 -30.07
CA ILE A 29 20.09 -13.21 -28.77
C ILE A 29 19.28 -12.33 -27.79
N PRO A 30 19.62 -11.07 -27.56
CA PRO A 30 18.79 -10.20 -26.70
C PRO A 30 17.37 -10.01 -27.26
N VAL A 31 17.19 -9.89 -28.56
CA VAL A 31 15.85 -9.76 -29.17
C VAL A 31 15.00 -10.99 -28.87
N ILE A 32 15.52 -12.19 -29.01
CA ILE A 32 14.80 -13.43 -28.69
C ILE A 32 14.44 -13.49 -27.20
N ILE A 33 15.40 -13.15 -26.32
CA ILE A 33 15.15 -13.12 -24.87
C ILE A 33 14.03 -12.12 -24.52
N LEU A 34 14.12 -10.90 -25.05
CA LEU A 34 13.11 -9.88 -24.79
C LEU A 34 11.73 -10.28 -25.34
N ALA A 35 11.68 -10.85 -26.54
CA ALA A 35 10.44 -11.34 -27.14
C ALA A 35 9.80 -12.47 -26.29
N SER A 36 10.64 -13.39 -25.76
CA SER A 36 10.15 -14.48 -24.91
C SER A 36 9.60 -14.00 -23.57
N ILE A 37 10.14 -12.91 -23.02
CA ILE A 37 9.66 -12.30 -21.78
C ILE A 37 8.44 -11.41 -22.02
N ALA A 38 8.37 -10.75 -23.16
CA ALA A 38 7.29 -9.80 -23.45
C ALA A 38 5.89 -10.44 -23.39
N VAL A 39 5.73 -11.66 -23.91
CA VAL A 39 4.42 -12.34 -23.93
C VAL A 39 3.87 -12.60 -22.53
N PRO A 40 4.58 -13.25 -21.59
CA PRO A 40 4.09 -13.42 -20.22
C PRO A 40 3.92 -12.09 -19.50
N THR A 41 4.82 -11.12 -19.71
CA THR A 41 4.71 -9.79 -19.10
C THR A 41 3.39 -9.11 -19.47
N VAL A 42 3.06 -9.05 -20.76
CA VAL A 42 1.80 -8.43 -21.22
C VAL A 42 0.59 -9.15 -20.64
N ARG A 43 0.58 -10.48 -20.63
CA ARG A 43 -0.51 -11.26 -19.99
C ARG A 43 -0.67 -10.91 -18.51
N THR A 44 0.42 -10.94 -17.76
CA THR A 44 0.41 -10.63 -16.32
C THR A 44 -0.09 -9.20 -16.03
N ILE A 45 0.29 -8.21 -16.86
CA ILE A 45 -0.20 -6.83 -16.70
C ILE A 45 -1.74 -6.77 -16.81
N PHE A 46 -2.33 -7.46 -17.80
CA PHE A 46 -3.78 -7.51 -17.96
C PHE A 46 -4.46 -8.30 -16.83
N ASP A 47 -3.88 -9.40 -16.38
CA ASP A 47 -4.43 -10.20 -15.29
C ASP A 47 -4.42 -9.41 -13.96
N LEU A 48 -3.34 -8.70 -13.66
CA LEU A 48 -3.25 -7.84 -12.47
C LEU A 48 -4.17 -6.61 -12.53
N ALA A 49 -4.51 -6.14 -13.72
CA ALA A 49 -5.42 -5.00 -13.88
C ALA A 49 -6.90 -5.39 -13.79
N ARG A 50 -7.22 -6.66 -14.03
CA ARG A 50 -8.60 -7.15 -14.01
C ARG A 50 -9.16 -7.10 -12.59
N GLU A 51 -10.41 -6.67 -12.46
CA GLU A 51 -11.15 -6.79 -11.20
C GLU A 51 -11.45 -8.28 -10.96
N PRO A 52 -11.05 -8.83 -9.79
CA PRO A 52 -11.39 -10.22 -9.45
C PRO A 52 -12.90 -10.36 -9.24
N GLU A 53 -13.44 -11.52 -9.58
CA GLU A 53 -14.81 -11.87 -9.24
C GLU A 53 -14.96 -11.95 -7.71
N ASP A 54 -16.09 -11.51 -7.19
CA ASP A 54 -16.43 -11.52 -5.75
C ASP A 54 -15.42 -10.79 -4.84
N ALA A 55 -14.66 -9.82 -5.38
CA ALA A 55 -13.70 -9.05 -4.59
C ALA A 55 -14.40 -8.15 -3.57
N LEU A 56 -13.93 -8.20 -2.33
CA LEU A 56 -14.29 -7.21 -1.32
C LEU A 56 -13.74 -5.83 -1.73
N LYS A 57 -14.64 -4.85 -1.88
CA LYS A 57 -14.29 -3.50 -2.30
C LYS A 57 -13.98 -2.62 -1.09
N ILE A 58 -12.82 -1.98 -1.11
CA ILE A 58 -12.39 -1.05 -0.07
C ILE A 58 -11.85 0.20 -0.75
N GLU A 59 -12.33 1.35 -0.29
CA GLU A 59 -11.82 2.64 -0.73
C GLU A 59 -10.60 3.04 0.10
N VAL A 60 -9.55 3.54 -0.55
CA VAL A 60 -8.33 4.03 0.10
C VAL A 60 -8.09 5.47 -0.28
N ILE A 61 -8.13 6.35 0.69
CA ILE A 61 -7.97 7.78 0.47
C ILE A 61 -6.67 8.23 1.11
N GLY A 62 -5.80 8.86 0.31
CA GLY A 62 -4.56 9.45 0.79
C GLY A 62 -4.77 10.84 1.35
N HIS A 63 -4.21 11.07 2.53
CA HIS A 63 -4.13 12.37 3.17
C HIS A 63 -2.69 12.64 3.62
N GLN A 64 -2.30 13.87 3.78
CA GLN A 64 -1.02 14.23 4.40
C GLN A 64 -1.13 14.10 5.93
N TRP A 65 -0.61 13.07 6.56
CA TRP A 65 0.27 11.98 6.10
C TRP A 65 -0.26 10.64 6.65
N TRP A 66 -1.42 10.21 6.22
CA TRP A 66 -2.10 9.00 6.65
C TRP A 66 -2.99 8.44 5.54
N PHE A 67 -3.45 7.18 5.72
CA PHE A 67 -4.39 6.50 4.84
C PHE A 67 -5.72 6.31 5.54
N GLU A 68 -6.80 6.72 4.89
CA GLU A 68 -8.18 6.43 5.28
C GLU A 68 -8.66 5.22 4.47
N TYR A 69 -9.34 4.29 5.15
CA TYR A 69 -9.95 3.13 4.52
C TYR A 69 -11.44 3.13 4.79
N LYS A 70 -12.25 3.04 3.73
CA LYS A 70 -13.69 2.90 3.82
C LYS A 70 -14.12 1.55 3.29
N TYR A 71 -15.04 0.92 4.01
CA TYR A 71 -15.67 -0.34 3.65
C TYR A 71 -17.15 -0.06 3.35
N PRO A 72 -17.52 0.22 2.08
CA PRO A 72 -18.87 0.68 1.74
C PRO A 72 -19.96 -0.32 2.15
N ASP A 73 -19.69 -1.62 1.98
CA ASP A 73 -20.64 -2.70 2.27
C ASP A 73 -20.92 -2.84 3.77
N PHE A 74 -20.06 -2.33 4.63
CA PHE A 74 -20.18 -2.44 6.10
C PHE A 74 -20.41 -1.10 6.78
N ALA A 75 -20.35 0.02 6.05
CA ALA A 75 -20.38 1.38 6.59
C ALA A 75 -19.31 1.64 7.67
N ILE A 76 -18.11 1.08 7.48
CA ILE A 76 -16.97 1.20 8.38
C ILE A 76 -15.92 2.13 7.76
N THR A 77 -15.28 2.95 8.58
CA THR A 77 -14.11 3.76 8.19
C THR A 77 -12.99 3.54 9.20
N THR A 78 -11.77 3.33 8.70
CA THR A 78 -10.58 3.15 9.54
C THR A 78 -9.44 4.06 9.08
N ALA A 79 -8.43 4.29 9.92
CA ALA A 79 -7.25 5.08 9.59
C ALA A 79 -5.96 4.31 9.88
N ASN A 80 -5.05 4.30 8.91
CA ASN A 80 -3.73 3.66 8.96
C ASN A 80 -3.73 2.14 9.21
N VAL A 81 -4.89 1.51 9.42
CA VAL A 81 -5.02 0.06 9.58
C VAL A 81 -6.08 -0.46 8.60
N LEU A 82 -5.64 -1.17 7.60
CA LEU A 82 -6.50 -1.91 6.67
C LEU A 82 -6.70 -3.32 7.24
N VAL A 83 -7.95 -3.72 7.45
CA VAL A 83 -8.29 -5.09 7.90
C VAL A 83 -8.97 -5.82 6.74
N ILE A 84 -8.47 -6.98 6.41
CA ILE A 84 -8.97 -7.81 5.30
C ILE A 84 -9.13 -9.27 5.76
N PRO A 85 -10.08 -10.01 5.21
CA PRO A 85 -10.12 -11.46 5.41
C PRO A 85 -8.99 -12.14 4.61
N GLU A 86 -8.46 -13.26 5.15
CA GLU A 86 -7.53 -14.12 4.42
C GLU A 86 -8.26 -14.83 3.27
N ASP A 87 -7.48 -15.32 2.32
CA ASP A 87 -7.95 -16.10 1.15
C ASP A 87 -9.12 -15.45 0.37
N THR A 88 -9.21 -14.12 0.43
CA THR A 88 -10.27 -13.35 -0.21
C THR A 88 -9.67 -12.31 -1.14
N PRO A 89 -10.13 -12.22 -2.41
CA PRO A 89 -9.72 -11.16 -3.30
C PRO A 89 -10.19 -9.79 -2.79
N ILE A 90 -9.28 -8.83 -2.76
CA ILE A 90 -9.57 -7.46 -2.33
C ILE A 90 -9.37 -6.52 -3.51
N ARG A 91 -10.35 -5.67 -3.79
CA ARG A 91 -10.26 -4.58 -4.76
C ARG A 91 -10.17 -3.25 -4.03
N LEU A 92 -8.98 -2.64 -4.06
CA LEU A 92 -8.81 -1.28 -3.58
C LEU A 92 -9.16 -0.27 -4.69
N GLU A 93 -10.08 0.64 -4.39
CA GLU A 93 -10.36 1.83 -5.17
C GLU A 93 -9.72 3.03 -4.47
N MET A 94 -8.80 3.73 -5.14
CA MET A 94 -7.88 4.62 -4.46
C MET A 94 -7.81 5.99 -5.11
N TRP A 95 -7.78 7.04 -4.29
CA TRP A 95 -7.51 8.43 -4.70
C TRP A 95 -6.88 9.24 -3.57
N SER A 96 -6.53 10.47 -3.84
CA SER A 96 -6.01 11.40 -2.85
C SER A 96 -6.92 12.62 -2.67
N ASN A 97 -7.02 13.11 -1.45
CA ASN A 97 -7.73 14.35 -1.12
C ASN A 97 -6.83 15.59 -1.14
N ASP A 98 -5.52 15.41 -1.28
CA ASP A 98 -4.56 16.53 -1.25
C ASP A 98 -3.48 16.41 -2.33
N VAL A 99 -2.33 15.81 -2.05
CA VAL A 99 -1.21 15.66 -2.97
C VAL A 99 -1.10 14.23 -3.48
N LEU A 100 -0.20 13.98 -4.41
CA LEU A 100 0.12 12.60 -4.82
C LEU A 100 0.67 11.79 -3.66
N HIS A 101 0.11 10.62 -3.45
CA HIS A 101 0.65 9.56 -2.60
C HIS A 101 0.84 8.29 -3.42
N ASN A 102 1.46 7.29 -2.85
CA ASN A 102 1.55 5.98 -3.46
C ASN A 102 1.36 4.91 -2.38
N TYR A 103 0.38 4.06 -2.57
CA TYR A 103 0.07 2.96 -1.65
C TYR A 103 0.90 1.73 -2.02
N TRP A 104 1.62 1.21 -1.05
CA TRP A 104 2.48 0.07 -1.25
C TRP A 104 2.47 -0.88 -0.05
N VAL A 105 2.08 -2.12 -0.29
CA VAL A 105 2.20 -3.23 0.65
C VAL A 105 3.17 -4.25 0.03
N PRO A 106 4.47 -4.18 0.33
CA PRO A 106 5.52 -4.91 -0.39
C PRO A 106 5.30 -6.41 -0.51
N LYS A 107 4.74 -7.05 0.51
CA LYS A 107 4.51 -8.49 0.55
C LYS A 107 3.25 -8.95 -0.22
N LEU A 108 2.29 -8.06 -0.47
CA LEU A 108 1.00 -8.44 -1.08
C LEU A 108 0.92 -8.08 -2.56
N ASN A 109 1.45 -6.94 -2.96
CA ASN A 109 1.42 -6.51 -4.36
C ASN A 109 2.39 -5.35 -4.60
N GLY A 110 2.40 -4.87 -5.86
CA GLY A 110 3.14 -3.69 -6.29
C GLY A 110 2.60 -2.38 -5.70
N LYS A 111 3.09 -1.29 -6.25
CA LYS A 111 2.73 0.08 -5.87
C LYS A 111 1.68 0.65 -6.80
N ARG A 112 0.79 1.49 -6.26
CA ARG A 112 -0.18 2.26 -7.06
C ARG A 112 -0.33 3.67 -6.52
N TYR A 113 -0.35 4.64 -7.42
CA TYR A 113 -0.57 6.04 -7.06
C TYR A 113 -2.00 6.31 -6.59
N LEU A 114 -2.10 7.15 -5.55
CA LEU A 114 -3.33 7.83 -5.17
C LEU A 114 -3.24 9.24 -5.78
N VAL A 115 -4.10 9.52 -6.75
CA VAL A 115 -4.04 10.74 -7.56
C VAL A 115 -5.21 11.65 -7.16
N PRO A 116 -4.97 12.95 -6.90
CA PRO A 116 -6.06 13.90 -6.70
C PRO A 116 -7.00 13.93 -7.91
N GLY A 117 -8.31 13.79 -7.66
CA GLY A 117 -9.33 13.87 -8.69
C GLY A 117 -9.41 12.68 -9.67
N GLN A 118 -8.62 11.62 -9.47
CA GLN A 118 -8.64 10.43 -10.32
C GLN A 118 -8.65 9.16 -9.48
N LYS A 119 -9.57 8.24 -9.78
CA LYS A 119 -9.59 6.90 -9.19
C LYS A 119 -8.57 5.98 -9.82
N THR A 120 -7.83 5.27 -9.00
CA THR A 120 -6.90 4.19 -9.38
C THR A 120 -7.27 2.91 -8.66
N TYR A 121 -6.75 1.77 -9.11
CA TYR A 121 -7.16 0.47 -8.60
C TYR A 121 -5.95 -0.42 -8.32
N LEU A 122 -6.01 -1.17 -7.23
CA LEU A 122 -5.03 -2.18 -6.87
C LEU A 122 -5.75 -3.41 -6.32
N ASN A 123 -5.35 -4.60 -6.78
CA ASN A 123 -5.84 -5.84 -6.21
C ASN A 123 -4.87 -6.32 -5.14
N LEU A 124 -5.39 -6.80 -4.02
CA LEU A 124 -4.62 -7.47 -2.98
C LEU A 124 -5.20 -8.86 -2.72
N HIS A 125 -4.36 -9.76 -2.26
CA HIS A 125 -4.76 -11.08 -1.76
C HIS A 125 -3.75 -11.49 -0.69
N ALA A 126 -4.25 -11.96 0.46
CA ALA A 126 -3.43 -12.50 1.53
C ALA A 126 -3.81 -13.97 1.74
N ASP A 127 -2.87 -14.87 1.53
CA ASP A 127 -3.10 -16.32 1.61
C ASP A 127 -3.36 -16.81 3.05
N ASN A 128 -2.91 -16.03 4.05
CA ASN A 128 -2.99 -16.41 5.46
C ASN A 128 -3.25 -15.18 6.34
N ALA A 129 -3.72 -15.44 7.57
CA ALA A 129 -3.81 -14.43 8.61
C ALA A 129 -2.40 -13.98 9.04
N GLU A 130 -2.03 -12.77 8.68
CA GLU A 130 -0.72 -12.17 8.94
C GLU A 130 -0.83 -10.64 9.00
N GLU A 131 0.16 -10.00 9.63
CA GLU A 131 0.32 -8.55 9.62
C GLU A 131 1.35 -8.12 8.57
N PHE A 132 0.98 -7.13 7.77
CA PHE A 132 1.83 -6.53 6.74
C PHE A 132 2.01 -5.04 6.98
N TRP A 133 3.15 -4.51 6.54
CA TRP A 133 3.40 -3.08 6.53
C TRP A 133 2.91 -2.47 5.22
N ALA A 134 2.16 -1.36 5.34
CA ALA A 134 1.86 -0.46 4.24
C ALA A 134 2.68 0.83 4.40
N GLN A 135 3.08 1.42 3.28
CA GLN A 135 3.83 2.68 3.30
C GLN A 135 3.53 3.53 2.07
N CYS A 136 3.72 4.83 2.22
CA CYS A 136 3.69 5.76 1.10
C CYS A 136 4.97 5.63 0.28
N GLY A 137 4.82 5.38 -1.00
CA GLY A 137 5.94 5.19 -1.95
C GLY A 137 6.20 6.39 -2.86
N GLU A 138 5.56 7.57 -2.61
CA GLU A 138 5.76 8.82 -3.35
C GLU A 138 5.93 9.99 -2.39
N TYR A 139 6.90 10.87 -2.66
CA TYR A 139 7.13 12.03 -1.81
C TYR A 139 5.89 12.93 -1.76
N CYS A 140 5.33 13.06 -0.57
CA CYS A 140 4.08 13.77 -0.30
C CYS A 140 4.21 14.89 0.73
N GLY A 141 5.42 15.36 1.02
CA GLY A 141 5.69 16.45 1.94
C GLY A 141 6.52 16.05 3.17
N LEU A 142 6.51 16.90 4.20
CA LEU A 142 7.45 16.83 5.34
C LEU A 142 7.44 15.51 6.11
N SER A 143 6.27 14.89 6.31
CA SER A 143 6.14 13.63 7.04
C SER A 143 5.99 12.41 6.14
N HIS A 144 6.38 12.50 4.85
CA HIS A 144 6.34 11.39 3.91
C HIS A 144 6.98 10.10 4.47
N SER A 145 8.15 10.18 5.07
CA SER A 145 8.85 9.01 5.62
C SER A 145 8.14 8.35 6.80
N LYS A 146 7.22 9.07 7.44
CA LYS A 146 6.42 8.61 8.58
C LYS A 146 5.02 8.13 8.16
N MET A 147 4.61 8.37 6.90
CA MET A 147 3.33 7.96 6.36
C MET A 147 3.33 6.44 6.12
N ARG A 148 2.95 5.72 7.15
CA ARG A 148 2.92 4.26 7.21
C ARG A 148 1.58 3.79 7.73
N GLY A 149 1.19 2.58 7.32
CA GLY A 149 0.02 1.89 7.81
C GLY A 149 0.32 0.42 8.05
N ARG A 150 -0.69 -0.29 8.49
CA ARG A 150 -0.66 -1.76 8.63
C ARG A 150 -1.81 -2.37 7.87
N VAL A 151 -1.59 -3.57 7.37
CA VAL A 151 -2.63 -4.43 6.83
C VAL A 151 -2.71 -5.66 7.72
N LEU A 152 -3.87 -5.91 8.29
CA LEU A 152 -4.14 -7.09 9.11
C LEU A 152 -5.01 -8.03 8.29
N SER A 153 -4.46 -9.16 7.89
CA SER A 153 -5.23 -10.25 7.34
C SER A 153 -5.71 -11.13 8.49
N LEU A 154 -7.00 -11.37 8.57
CA LEU A 154 -7.65 -12.13 9.63
C LEU A 154 -8.33 -13.37 9.06
N SER A 155 -8.52 -14.39 9.89
CA SER A 155 -9.44 -15.48 9.52
C SER A 155 -10.83 -14.92 9.23
N GLN A 156 -11.65 -15.59 8.42
CA GLN A 156 -12.99 -15.10 8.09
C GLN A 156 -13.82 -14.86 9.36
N SER A 157 -13.75 -15.75 10.35
CA SER A 157 -14.48 -15.60 11.62
C SER A 157 -14.03 -14.39 12.44
N ASP A 158 -12.73 -14.09 12.43
CA ASP A 158 -12.18 -12.94 13.14
C ASP A 158 -12.50 -11.65 12.39
N PHE A 159 -12.49 -11.66 11.06
CA PHE A 159 -12.92 -10.55 10.25
C PHE A 159 -14.40 -10.21 10.49
N ASP A 160 -15.29 -11.21 10.50
CA ASP A 160 -16.73 -11.03 10.79
C ASP A 160 -16.92 -10.45 12.20
N SER A 161 -16.16 -10.95 13.18
CA SER A 161 -16.18 -10.45 14.55
C SER A 161 -15.68 -9.00 14.61
N TRP A 162 -14.64 -8.66 13.86
CA TRP A 162 -14.13 -7.30 13.75
C TRP A 162 -15.19 -6.38 13.13
N VAL A 163 -15.86 -6.77 12.03
CA VAL A 163 -16.95 -6.00 11.40
C VAL A 163 -18.06 -5.73 12.41
N MET A 164 -18.54 -6.76 13.11
CA MET A 164 -19.60 -6.61 14.13
C MET A 164 -19.17 -5.66 15.25
N ASN A 165 -17.91 -5.70 15.65
CA ASN A 165 -17.38 -4.82 16.69
C ASN A 165 -17.27 -3.37 16.22
N GLN A 166 -16.85 -3.15 14.96
CA GLN A 166 -16.77 -1.79 14.38
C GLN A 166 -18.15 -1.14 14.18
N GLN A 167 -19.17 -1.96 13.95
CA GLN A 167 -20.55 -1.48 13.79
C GLN A 167 -21.27 -1.20 15.13
N LYS A 168 -20.69 -1.61 16.27
CA LYS A 168 -21.24 -1.26 17.58
C LYS A 168 -21.05 0.23 17.83
N ASN A 169 -22.11 0.88 18.30
CA ASN A 169 -22.02 2.23 18.80
C ASN A 169 -21.02 2.30 19.96
N ALA A 170 -20.19 3.32 20.01
CA ALA A 170 -19.42 3.63 21.19
C ALA A 170 -20.40 3.76 22.36
N ALA A 171 -20.10 3.12 23.48
CA ALA A 171 -20.99 3.10 24.63
C ALA A 171 -21.17 4.53 25.16
N ASN A 172 -22.31 5.16 24.82
CA ASN A 172 -22.67 6.46 25.36
C ASN A 172 -23.14 6.36 26.84
N ASP A 173 -23.53 5.15 27.26
CA ASP A 173 -24.00 4.85 28.62
C ASP A 173 -22.97 4.02 29.39
N LEU A 174 -21.79 4.61 29.63
CA LEU A 174 -20.79 4.00 30.51
C LEU A 174 -21.24 4.09 31.96
N ASP A 175 -21.07 3.00 32.70
CA ASP A 175 -21.22 3.03 34.16
C ASP A 175 -20.27 4.10 34.75
N GLN A 176 -20.86 5.09 35.45
CA GLN A 176 -20.13 6.22 36.01
C GLN A 176 -19.05 5.82 37.01
N ASN A 177 -19.10 4.60 37.55
CA ASN A 177 -18.10 4.06 38.44
C ASN A 177 -17.05 3.21 37.74
N SER A 178 -17.08 3.14 36.39
CA SER A 178 -16.11 2.36 35.62
C SER A 178 -14.89 3.18 35.25
N LEU A 179 -13.74 2.49 35.14
CA LEU A 179 -12.50 3.07 34.62
C LEU A 179 -12.69 3.63 33.18
N ALA A 180 -13.60 3.04 32.41
CA ALA A 180 -13.94 3.50 31.06
C ALA A 180 -14.61 4.89 31.10
N TYR A 181 -15.49 5.15 32.07
CA TYR A 181 -16.08 6.47 32.26
C TYR A 181 -15.05 7.51 32.69
N GLU A 182 -14.16 7.18 33.63
CA GLU A 182 -13.06 8.06 34.01
C GLU A 182 -12.17 8.40 32.81
N GLY A 183 -11.81 7.39 31.99
CA GLY A 183 -11.06 7.57 30.75
C GLY A 183 -11.80 8.48 29.75
N GLN A 184 -13.11 8.34 29.59
CA GLN A 184 -13.93 9.20 28.75
C GLN A 184 -13.88 10.67 29.24
N GLN A 185 -13.97 10.89 30.57
CA GLN A 185 -13.88 12.25 31.13
C GLN A 185 -12.51 12.87 30.88
N VAL A 186 -11.41 12.10 31.03
CA VAL A 186 -10.07 12.56 30.70
C VAL A 186 -9.96 12.91 29.21
N TYR A 187 -10.47 12.06 28.32
CA TYR A 187 -10.49 12.28 26.89
C TYR A 187 -11.21 13.60 26.50
N LEU A 188 -12.39 13.85 27.09
CA LEU A 188 -13.17 15.05 26.82
C LEU A 188 -12.49 16.32 27.37
N ASN A 189 -11.92 16.25 28.56
CA ASN A 189 -11.36 17.40 29.27
C ASN A 189 -9.93 17.75 28.85
N ALA A 190 -9.15 16.78 28.36
CA ALA A 190 -7.76 16.99 27.96
C ALA A 190 -7.62 17.55 26.53
N GLY A 191 -8.71 17.87 25.85
CA GLY A 191 -8.69 18.43 24.49
C GLY A 191 -8.42 17.39 23.39
N CYS A 192 -8.46 16.09 23.72
CA CYS A 192 -8.24 15.02 22.75
C CYS A 192 -9.26 15.05 21.60
N THR A 193 -10.46 15.56 21.87
CA THR A 193 -11.56 15.74 20.89
C THR A 193 -11.23 16.74 19.77
N GLN A 194 -10.19 17.56 19.93
CA GLN A 194 -9.75 18.49 18.88
C GLN A 194 -9.10 17.76 17.71
N CYS A 195 -8.55 16.58 17.96
CA CYS A 195 -7.83 15.79 16.97
C CYS A 195 -8.38 14.36 16.80
N HIS A 196 -9.15 13.90 17.78
CA HIS A 196 -9.66 12.53 17.79
C HIS A 196 -11.18 12.52 17.91
N VAL A 197 -11.83 11.65 17.16
CA VAL A 197 -13.27 11.40 17.27
C VAL A 197 -13.45 9.98 17.77
N ILE A 198 -14.23 9.83 18.85
CA ILE A 198 -14.78 8.54 19.26
C ILE A 198 -16.26 8.65 18.95
N ASP A 199 -16.66 8.19 17.78
CA ASP A 199 -18.07 8.21 17.40
C ASP A 199 -18.59 6.81 17.17
N ALA A 200 -19.89 6.74 17.44
CA ALA A 200 -20.71 5.57 17.46
C ALA A 200 -20.89 4.87 16.11
N VAL A 201 -20.56 5.47 14.99
CA VAL A 201 -21.08 4.94 13.73
C VAL A 201 -20.03 4.58 12.70
N SER A 202 -18.79 5.00 12.81
CA SER A 202 -17.79 4.60 11.83
C SER A 202 -16.39 5.19 12.02
N TYR A 203 -16.16 6.00 13.03
CA TYR A 203 -14.86 6.64 13.21
C TYR A 203 -14.22 6.14 14.52
N THR A 204 -13.50 5.07 14.47
CA THR A 204 -12.64 4.65 15.57
C THR A 204 -11.28 5.36 15.51
N HIS A 205 -11.21 6.56 14.90
CA HIS A 205 -9.91 7.06 14.48
C HIS A 205 -9.64 8.52 14.73
N LEU A 206 -8.42 8.68 15.00
CA LEU A 206 -7.55 9.83 14.73
C LEU A 206 -7.90 10.50 13.41
N THR A 207 -8.48 11.65 13.44
CA THR A 207 -8.70 12.48 12.26
C THR A 207 -7.43 13.19 11.81
N LEU A 208 -6.39 13.18 12.64
CA LEU A 208 -5.07 13.65 12.26
C LEU A 208 -4.06 12.56 12.59
N PRO A 209 -3.12 12.25 11.65
CA PRO A 209 -1.94 11.55 12.06
C PRO A 209 -1.34 12.36 13.21
N THR A 210 -0.98 11.69 14.26
CA THR A 210 -0.23 12.30 15.36
C THR A 210 0.94 13.04 14.76
N MET A 211 0.73 14.34 14.51
CA MET A 211 1.75 15.24 13.96
C MET A 211 2.87 15.47 14.98
N VAL A 212 2.82 14.79 16.09
CA VAL A 212 3.81 14.94 17.14
C VAL A 212 4.64 13.70 17.18
N GLN A 213 5.64 13.71 16.36
CA GLN A 213 6.91 13.10 16.73
C GLN A 213 8.01 14.07 16.30
N VAL A 214 8.38 14.90 17.23
CA VAL A 214 9.68 15.54 17.29
C VAL A 214 10.78 14.49 17.33
#